data_dcdea421e4a08e423b548d5c3f0c242a
#
_entry.id   dcdea421e4a08e423b548d5c3f0c242a
#
_cell.length_a   1.000
_cell.length_b   1.000
_cell.length_c   1.000
_cell.angle_alpha   90.00
_cell.angle_beta   90.00
_cell.angle_gamma   90.00
#
_symmetry.space_group_name_H-M   'P 1'
#
loop_
_entity.id
_entity.type
_entity.pdbx_description
1 polymer ?
#
loop_
_entity_poly.entity_id
_entity_poly.type
_entity_poly.pdbx_seq_one_letter_code
_entity_poly.pdbx_strand_id
1 'polypeptide(L)'
;VSRLSALDISALMKLKLDTIMAIAVEEGKAKDASLGFCYVENEILISEEAPHLTIDKCLQINILDKINHVEEVIKTSNVEEDDSERAILVGCDTRESLDELEELAKACDIPTLEKVFQNRSKIDASFYIGRGKVLEIANIRQLTRANLVIFDDELSGAQVKNLEANLGVKVIDRTTLILEIFSRRAKTREAKIQVELAQLKYRASRLMGLGTVMSRTGGGIGTRGPGEKK
;
A
#
# COMPACT_ATOMS: atom_id res chain seq x y z
N VAL A 1 4.81 -4.04 31.70
CA VAL A 1 5.83 -4.67 30.85
C VAL A 1 5.73 -4.05 29.45
N SER A 2 6.82 -3.48 28.95
CA SER A 2 6.88 -2.89 27.61
C SER A 2 6.75 -3.98 26.54
N ARG A 3 6.11 -3.66 25.43
CA ARG A 3 6.02 -4.53 24.26
C ARG A 3 5.82 -3.70 23.02
N LEU A 4 6.51 -4.04 21.95
CA LEU A 4 6.22 -3.52 20.63
C LEU A 4 5.08 -4.35 20.02
N SER A 5 4.14 -3.68 19.37
CA SER A 5 3.08 -4.35 18.61
C SER A 5 3.56 -4.63 17.18
N ALA A 6 2.88 -5.55 16.49
CA ALA A 6 3.13 -5.78 15.08
C ALA A 6 2.93 -4.50 14.24
N LEU A 7 2.08 -3.58 14.72
CA LEU A 7 1.84 -2.29 14.07
C LEU A 7 3.05 -1.36 14.22
N ASP A 8 3.69 -1.36 15.39
CA ASP A 8 4.90 -0.55 15.65
C ASP A 8 6.06 -1.04 14.78
N ILE A 9 6.25 -2.35 14.67
CA ILE A 9 7.27 -2.96 13.79
C ILE A 9 6.95 -2.67 12.32
N SER A 10 5.68 -2.76 11.91
CA SER A 10 5.27 -2.39 10.55
C SER A 10 5.51 -0.90 10.25
N ALA A 11 5.28 -0.01 11.22
CA ALA A 11 5.56 1.41 11.10
C ALA A 11 7.07 1.68 10.99
N LEU A 12 7.89 1.00 11.83
CA LEU A 12 9.34 1.06 11.78
C LEU A 12 9.87 0.72 10.37
N MET A 13 9.40 -0.40 9.81
CA MET A 13 9.79 -0.85 8.46
C MET A 13 9.29 0.09 7.36
N LYS A 14 8.01 0.48 7.41
CA LYS A 14 7.36 1.29 6.38
C LYS A 14 7.88 2.73 6.32
N LEU A 15 8.18 3.31 7.48
CA LEU A 15 8.72 4.67 7.58
C LEU A 15 10.24 4.70 7.49
N LYS A 16 10.90 3.53 7.32
CA LYS A 16 12.36 3.39 7.30
C LYS A 16 13.01 4.08 8.51
N LEU A 17 12.39 3.90 9.70
CA LEU A 17 12.94 4.43 10.92
C LEU A 17 14.08 3.54 11.41
N ASP A 18 15.13 4.14 11.96
CA ASP A 18 16.30 3.40 12.44
C ASP A 18 15.98 2.54 13.64
N THR A 19 15.15 3.06 14.56
CA THR A 19 14.76 2.37 15.79
C THR A 19 13.45 2.86 16.35
N ILE A 20 12.75 2.01 17.09
CA ILE A 20 11.56 2.33 17.88
C ILE A 20 11.72 1.78 19.29
N MET A 21 11.29 2.54 20.30
CA MET A 21 11.36 2.12 21.70
C MET A 21 9.99 2.25 22.37
N ALA A 22 9.56 1.18 22.99
CA ALA A 22 8.42 1.18 23.91
C ALA A 22 8.89 1.14 25.35
N ILE A 23 8.50 2.09 26.19
CA ILE A 23 8.90 2.17 27.61
C ILE A 23 7.67 1.92 28.47
N ALA A 24 7.74 0.94 29.37
CA ALA A 24 6.74 0.76 30.40
C ALA A 24 7.02 1.70 31.57
N VAL A 25 6.01 2.47 31.96
CA VAL A 25 6.04 3.40 33.09
C VAL A 25 5.10 2.90 34.19
N GLU A 26 5.60 2.80 35.41
CA GLU A 26 4.86 2.44 36.61
C GLU A 26 5.15 3.46 37.71
N GLU A 27 4.12 4.06 38.30
CA GLU A 27 4.24 5.11 39.33
C GLU A 27 5.15 6.29 38.91
N GLY A 28 5.13 6.67 37.62
CA GLY A 28 5.94 7.76 37.09
C GLY A 28 7.43 7.42 36.86
N LYS A 29 7.84 6.16 37.04
CA LYS A 29 9.21 5.70 36.79
C LYS A 29 9.23 4.69 35.66
N ALA A 30 10.27 4.76 34.81
CA ALA A 30 10.50 3.77 33.77
C ALA A 30 10.87 2.42 34.43
N LYS A 31 10.17 1.35 34.06
CA LYS A 31 10.34 0.00 34.62
C LYS A 31 11.17 -0.88 33.69
N ASP A 32 10.76 -0.97 32.45
CA ASP A 32 11.45 -1.71 31.41
C ASP A 32 11.24 -1.06 30.05
N ALA A 33 12.01 -1.46 29.04
CA ALA A 33 11.84 -1.01 27.68
C ALA A 33 11.97 -2.18 26.68
N SER A 34 11.32 -2.06 25.53
CA SER A 34 11.51 -2.94 24.38
C SER A 34 11.97 -2.09 23.20
N LEU A 35 12.99 -2.56 22.52
CA LEU A 35 13.60 -1.89 21.36
C LEU A 35 13.34 -2.69 20.10
N GLY A 36 13.02 -1.99 19.01
CA GLY A 36 12.96 -2.53 17.66
C GLY A 36 13.96 -1.81 16.78
N PHE A 37 14.69 -2.55 15.96
CA PHE A 37 15.67 -2.04 15.02
C PHE A 37 15.35 -2.53 13.62
N CYS A 38 15.66 -1.70 12.60
CA CYS A 38 15.77 -2.16 11.24
C CYS A 38 17.23 -2.38 10.89
N TYR A 39 17.54 -3.42 10.13
CA TYR A 39 18.84 -3.63 9.52
C TYR A 39 18.69 -4.32 8.16
N VAL A 40 19.73 -4.24 7.34
CA VAL A 40 19.74 -4.86 6.02
C VAL A 40 20.61 -6.12 6.09
N GLU A 41 20.04 -7.27 5.73
CA GLU A 41 20.75 -8.54 5.60
C GLU A 41 20.43 -9.16 4.24
N ASN A 42 21.46 -9.48 3.45
CA ASN A 42 21.32 -10.00 2.08
C ASN A 42 20.40 -9.14 1.19
N GLU A 43 20.59 -7.80 1.21
CA GLU A 43 19.79 -6.82 0.48
C GLU A 43 18.32 -6.75 0.92
N ILE A 44 17.97 -7.33 2.05
CA ILE A 44 16.63 -7.38 2.59
C ILE A 44 16.57 -6.57 3.89
N LEU A 45 15.61 -5.64 4.00
CA LEU A 45 15.35 -4.94 5.25
C LEU A 45 14.66 -5.88 6.23
N ILE A 46 15.30 -6.14 7.36
CA ILE A 46 14.81 -7.02 8.43
C ILE A 46 14.61 -6.20 9.70
N SER A 47 13.65 -6.60 10.53
CA SER A 47 13.46 -6.05 11.87
C SER A 47 13.93 -7.04 12.93
N GLU A 48 14.64 -6.54 13.92
CA GLU A 48 15.03 -7.27 15.12
C GLU A 48 14.36 -6.63 16.33
N GLU A 49 13.83 -7.42 17.24
CA GLU A 49 13.22 -6.96 18.48
C GLU A 49 14.04 -7.43 19.68
N ALA A 50 14.35 -6.50 20.58
CA ALA A 50 14.94 -6.78 21.90
C ALA A 50 13.88 -6.46 22.97
N PRO A 51 13.07 -7.44 23.38
CA PRO A 51 11.98 -7.24 24.32
C PRO A 51 12.47 -7.22 25.77
N HIS A 52 11.74 -6.49 26.62
CA HIS A 52 11.86 -6.53 28.08
C HIS A 52 13.26 -6.24 28.62
N LEU A 53 13.94 -5.26 28.09
CA LEU A 53 15.25 -4.83 28.60
C LEU A 53 15.07 -3.99 29.87
N THR A 54 15.98 -4.18 30.85
CA THR A 54 16.09 -3.22 31.95
C THR A 54 16.64 -1.89 31.44
N ILE A 55 16.30 -0.78 32.08
CA ILE A 55 16.75 0.55 31.65
C ILE A 55 18.26 0.63 31.52
N ASP A 56 18.99 0.03 32.47
CA ASP A 56 20.47 0.01 32.41
C ASP A 56 21.01 -0.75 31.20
N LYS A 57 20.38 -1.85 30.81
CA LYS A 57 20.74 -2.57 29.59
C LYS A 57 20.41 -1.78 28.34
N CYS A 58 19.29 -1.05 28.31
CA CYS A 58 18.96 -0.16 27.19
C CYS A 58 20.04 0.93 27.00
N LEU A 59 20.54 1.51 28.09
CA LEU A 59 21.58 2.55 28.06
C LEU A 59 22.94 2.00 27.60
N GLN A 60 23.19 0.70 27.73
CA GLN A 60 24.42 0.04 27.29
C GLN A 60 24.40 -0.38 25.82
N ILE A 61 23.23 -0.41 25.19
CA ILE A 61 23.12 -0.74 23.76
C ILE A 61 23.63 0.46 22.96
N ASN A 62 24.68 0.24 22.19
CA ASN A 62 25.19 1.26 21.27
C ASN A 62 24.29 1.33 20.02
N ILE A 63 23.18 2.05 20.14
CA ILE A 63 22.20 2.20 19.07
C ILE A 63 22.83 2.91 17.86
N LEU A 64 23.72 3.88 18.09
CA LEU A 64 24.37 4.64 17.02
C LEU A 64 25.26 3.78 16.13
N ASP A 65 26.00 2.82 16.69
CA ASP A 65 26.80 1.92 15.88
C ASP A 65 25.94 1.00 15.01
N LYS A 66 24.79 0.54 15.54
CA LYS A 66 23.84 -0.24 14.76
C LYS A 66 23.25 0.60 13.61
N ILE A 67 22.86 1.85 13.88
CA ILE A 67 22.33 2.79 12.88
C ILE A 67 23.37 3.10 11.80
N ASN A 68 24.59 3.46 12.20
CA ASN A 68 25.69 3.75 11.27
C ASN A 68 26.03 2.55 10.38
N HIS A 69 26.02 1.33 10.95
CA HIS A 69 26.25 0.11 10.18
C HIS A 69 25.15 -0.11 9.11
N VAL A 70 23.89 0.12 9.47
CA VAL A 70 22.75 0.04 8.51
C VAL A 70 22.89 1.10 7.42
N GLU A 71 23.25 2.34 7.78
CA GLU A 71 23.48 3.41 6.79
C GLU A 71 24.66 3.10 5.86
N GLU A 72 25.76 2.53 6.37
CA GLU A 72 26.89 2.11 5.53
C GLU A 72 26.49 0.98 4.59
N VAL A 73 25.75 -0.01 5.06
CA VAL A 73 25.26 -1.11 4.23
C VAL A 73 24.27 -0.61 3.17
N ILE A 74 23.37 0.32 3.52
CA ILE A 74 22.45 0.94 2.52
C ILE A 74 23.21 1.80 1.51
N LYS A 75 24.27 2.51 1.92
CA LYS A 75 25.10 3.33 1.02
C LYS A 75 26.02 2.51 0.13
N THR A 76 26.51 1.36 0.61
CA THR A 76 27.43 0.48 -0.13
C THR A 76 26.73 -0.60 -0.94
N SER A 77 25.63 -1.13 -0.47
CA SER A 77 24.68 -1.81 -1.32
C SER A 77 23.98 -0.72 -2.13
N ASN A 78 24.19 -0.69 -3.44
CA ASN A 78 23.20 -0.15 -4.35
C ASN A 78 21.94 -1.00 -4.16
N VAL A 79 21.23 -0.81 -3.05
CA VAL A 79 19.81 -1.14 -2.94
C VAL A 79 19.16 -0.14 -3.87
N GLU A 80 19.27 -0.37 -5.18
CA GLU A 80 18.29 0.11 -6.10
C GLU A 80 16.98 -0.30 -5.43
N GLU A 81 16.22 0.68 -4.99
CA GLU A 81 14.82 0.42 -4.67
C GLU A 81 14.34 -0.30 -5.92
N ASP A 82 14.09 -1.59 -5.78
CA ASP A 82 13.52 -2.36 -6.87
C ASP A 82 12.10 -1.80 -7.03
N ASP A 83 12.03 -0.66 -7.75
CA ASP A 83 10.82 0.05 -8.12
C ASP A 83 9.97 -0.79 -9.10
N SER A 84 10.42 -2.02 -9.40
CA SER A 84 9.66 -2.92 -10.24
C SER A 84 8.31 -3.19 -9.59
N GLU A 85 7.26 -2.86 -10.32
CA GLU A 85 5.89 -3.15 -9.88
C GLU A 85 5.70 -4.68 -9.83
N ARG A 86 5.27 -5.20 -8.67
CA ARG A 86 4.96 -6.62 -8.44
C ARG A 86 3.53 -6.73 -7.95
N ALA A 87 2.70 -7.45 -8.69
CA ALA A 87 1.27 -7.38 -8.54
C ALA A 87 0.64 -8.62 -7.87
N ILE A 88 -0.41 -8.36 -7.08
CA ILE A 88 -1.46 -9.32 -6.76
C ILE A 88 -2.65 -9.01 -7.65
N LEU A 89 -3.18 -10.00 -8.37
CA LEU A 89 -4.36 -9.85 -9.19
C LEU A 89 -5.61 -10.26 -8.39
N VAL A 90 -6.69 -9.48 -8.54
CA VAL A 90 -7.94 -9.71 -7.82
C VAL A 90 -9.12 -9.70 -8.80
N GLY A 91 -9.92 -10.76 -8.79
CA GLY A 91 -11.10 -10.88 -9.66
C GLY A 91 -12.31 -11.44 -8.95
N CYS A 92 -13.51 -11.11 -9.44
CA CYS A 92 -14.78 -11.55 -8.87
C CYS A 92 -15.69 -12.25 -9.89
N ASP A 93 -15.39 -12.16 -11.18
CA ASP A 93 -16.25 -12.72 -12.24
C ASP A 93 -15.88 -14.18 -12.56
N THR A 94 -14.79 -14.41 -13.28
CA THR A 94 -14.32 -15.75 -13.65
C THR A 94 -12.83 -15.92 -13.38
N ARG A 95 -12.35 -17.17 -13.35
CA ARG A 95 -10.92 -17.44 -13.24
C ARG A 95 -10.19 -17.18 -14.55
N GLU A 96 -10.86 -17.42 -15.66
CA GLU A 96 -10.37 -17.14 -17.01
C GLU A 96 -10.08 -15.64 -17.19
N SER A 97 -10.91 -14.77 -16.62
CA SER A 97 -10.69 -13.33 -16.65
C SER A 97 -9.42 -12.91 -15.89
N LEU A 98 -9.11 -13.59 -14.77
CA LEU A 98 -7.84 -13.39 -14.06
C LEU A 98 -6.62 -13.85 -14.86
N ASP A 99 -6.76 -14.90 -15.68
CA ASP A 99 -5.68 -15.35 -16.56
C ASP A 99 -5.44 -14.32 -17.69
N GLU A 100 -6.51 -13.73 -18.24
CA GLU A 100 -6.39 -12.61 -19.18
C GLU A 100 -5.73 -11.38 -18.53
N LEU A 101 -6.11 -11.05 -17.30
CA LEU A 101 -5.52 -9.94 -16.56
C LEU A 101 -4.02 -10.15 -16.33
N GLU A 102 -3.59 -11.37 -16.07
CA GLU A 102 -2.17 -11.72 -15.96
C GLU A 102 -1.42 -11.47 -17.26
N GLU A 103 -2.00 -11.82 -18.40
CA GLU A 103 -1.37 -11.54 -19.71
C GLU A 103 -1.27 -10.02 -19.98
N LEU A 104 -2.25 -9.25 -19.53
CA LEU A 104 -2.18 -7.78 -19.58
C LEU A 104 -1.08 -7.23 -18.66
N ALA A 105 -0.93 -7.76 -17.44
CA ALA A 105 0.14 -7.37 -16.52
C ALA A 105 1.53 -7.70 -17.11
N LYS A 106 1.70 -8.89 -17.70
CA LYS A 106 2.92 -9.28 -18.42
C LYS A 106 3.25 -8.33 -19.57
N ALA A 107 2.25 -7.81 -20.28
CA ALA A 107 2.46 -6.84 -21.36
C ALA A 107 3.00 -5.48 -20.86
N CYS A 108 2.94 -5.24 -19.55
CA CYS A 108 3.53 -4.10 -18.84
C CYS A 108 4.79 -4.48 -18.04
N ASP A 109 5.38 -5.64 -18.26
CA ASP A 109 6.52 -6.16 -17.49
C ASP A 109 6.25 -6.20 -15.98
N ILE A 110 4.99 -6.41 -15.57
CA ILE A 110 4.57 -6.52 -14.18
C ILE A 110 4.43 -8.00 -13.80
N PRO A 111 5.34 -8.56 -12.99
CA PRO A 111 5.21 -9.93 -12.52
C PRO A 111 4.02 -10.10 -11.58
N THR A 112 3.24 -11.15 -11.81
CA THR A 112 2.13 -11.57 -10.94
C THR A 112 2.66 -12.50 -9.86
N LEU A 113 2.51 -12.09 -8.60
CA LEU A 113 2.96 -12.88 -7.44
C LEU A 113 1.87 -13.81 -6.92
N GLU A 114 0.59 -13.38 -6.99
CA GLU A 114 -0.54 -14.16 -6.53
C GLU A 114 -1.83 -13.76 -7.26
N LYS A 115 -2.77 -14.69 -7.38
CA LYS A 115 -4.12 -14.47 -7.93
C LYS A 115 -5.17 -14.74 -6.85
N VAL A 116 -5.96 -13.74 -6.52
CA VAL A 116 -7.02 -13.83 -5.52
C VAL A 116 -8.37 -13.77 -6.19
N PHE A 117 -9.13 -14.83 -6.05
CA PHE A 117 -10.49 -14.92 -6.60
C PHE A 117 -11.54 -14.91 -5.49
N GLN A 118 -12.60 -14.13 -5.67
CA GLN A 118 -13.75 -14.13 -4.79
C GLN A 118 -15.05 -14.19 -5.61
N ASN A 119 -15.67 -15.37 -5.70
CA ASN A 119 -17.00 -15.46 -6.26
C ASN A 119 -18.00 -14.71 -5.37
N ARG A 120 -18.64 -13.68 -5.91
CA ARG A 120 -19.59 -12.85 -5.18
C ARG A 120 -20.73 -12.37 -6.07
N SER A 121 -21.95 -12.61 -5.62
CA SER A 121 -23.17 -12.11 -6.29
C SER A 121 -23.47 -10.64 -5.98
N LYS A 122 -22.84 -10.07 -4.95
CA LYS A 122 -23.08 -8.67 -4.54
C LYS A 122 -21.77 -7.95 -4.26
N ILE A 123 -21.50 -6.89 -5.02
CA ILE A 123 -20.34 -6.02 -4.89
C ILE A 123 -20.47 -5.18 -3.63
N ASP A 124 -19.37 -5.04 -2.86
CA ASP A 124 -19.30 -4.12 -1.73
C ASP A 124 -19.09 -2.69 -2.20
N ALA A 125 -19.90 -1.76 -1.70
CA ALA A 125 -19.84 -0.36 -2.12
C ALA A 125 -18.53 0.34 -1.71
N SER A 126 -17.90 -0.12 -0.62
CA SER A 126 -16.70 0.50 -0.06
C SER A 126 -15.40 -0.11 -0.57
N PHE A 127 -15.37 -1.42 -0.82
CA PHE A 127 -14.13 -2.16 -1.13
C PHE A 127 -14.22 -3.01 -2.39
N TYR A 128 -15.36 -3.03 -3.09
CA TYR A 128 -15.64 -3.93 -4.18
C TYR A 128 -15.75 -5.41 -3.74
N ILE A 129 -14.77 -5.89 -2.98
CA ILE A 129 -14.68 -7.22 -2.36
C ILE A 129 -15.08 -7.18 -0.88
N GLY A 130 -15.23 -8.34 -0.23
CA GLY A 130 -15.53 -8.41 1.20
C GLY A 130 -14.38 -7.96 2.08
N ARG A 131 -14.66 -7.34 3.24
CA ARG A 131 -13.64 -6.91 4.20
C ARG A 131 -12.67 -8.04 4.61
N GLY A 132 -13.17 -9.26 4.81
CA GLY A 132 -12.32 -10.41 5.10
C GLY A 132 -11.33 -10.73 3.97
N LYS A 133 -11.75 -10.55 2.70
CA LYS A 133 -10.86 -10.71 1.55
C LYS A 133 -9.83 -9.58 1.46
N VAL A 134 -10.18 -8.36 1.85
CA VAL A 134 -9.19 -7.26 1.95
C VAL A 134 -8.08 -7.61 2.95
N LEU A 135 -8.42 -8.15 4.12
CA LEU A 135 -7.44 -8.59 5.12
C LEU A 135 -6.57 -9.75 4.61
N GLU A 136 -7.17 -10.70 3.89
CA GLU A 136 -6.43 -11.80 3.24
C GLU A 136 -5.41 -11.26 2.24
N ILE A 137 -5.80 -10.32 1.37
CA ILE A 137 -4.90 -9.67 0.42
C ILE A 137 -3.80 -8.90 1.14
N ALA A 138 -4.10 -8.20 2.23
CA ALA A 138 -3.11 -7.50 3.03
C ALA A 138 -2.04 -8.45 3.59
N ASN A 139 -2.44 -9.64 4.06
CA ASN A 139 -1.52 -10.68 4.53
C ASN A 139 -0.67 -11.24 3.39
N ILE A 140 -1.30 -11.60 2.25
CA ILE A 140 -0.59 -12.07 1.05
C ILE A 140 0.44 -11.03 0.60
N ARG A 141 0.05 -9.75 0.56
CA ARG A 141 0.95 -8.65 0.21
C ARG A 141 2.20 -8.59 1.10
N GLN A 142 2.02 -8.76 2.42
CA GLN A 142 3.16 -8.77 3.35
C GLN A 142 4.10 -9.94 3.09
N LEU A 143 3.55 -11.13 2.85
CA LEU A 143 4.33 -12.35 2.59
C LEU A 143 5.06 -12.30 1.25
N THR A 144 4.40 -11.79 0.20
CA THR A 144 4.95 -11.75 -1.17
C THR A 144 5.72 -10.48 -1.48
N ARG A 145 5.62 -9.44 -0.60
CA ARG A 145 6.17 -8.09 -0.83
C ARG A 145 5.64 -7.43 -2.10
N ALA A 146 4.40 -7.73 -2.44
CA ALA A 146 3.73 -7.03 -3.54
C ALA A 146 3.58 -5.54 -3.22
N ASN A 147 3.84 -4.69 -4.22
CA ASN A 147 3.71 -3.23 -4.12
C ASN A 147 2.56 -2.68 -4.98
N LEU A 148 1.85 -3.56 -5.68
CA LEU A 148 0.73 -3.24 -6.55
C LEU A 148 -0.39 -4.26 -6.37
N VAL A 149 -1.65 -3.81 -6.39
CA VAL A 149 -2.83 -4.70 -6.50
C VAL A 149 -3.64 -4.27 -7.71
N ILE A 150 -3.95 -5.22 -8.58
CA ILE A 150 -4.69 -4.99 -9.82
C ILE A 150 -6.03 -5.71 -9.74
N PHE A 151 -7.12 -4.95 -9.86
CA PHE A 151 -8.47 -5.51 -9.93
C PHE A 151 -8.88 -5.71 -11.39
N ASP A 152 -9.54 -6.83 -11.64
CA ASP A 152 -10.05 -7.17 -12.97
C ASP A 152 -11.24 -6.28 -13.39
N ASP A 153 -12.02 -5.84 -12.40
CA ASP A 153 -13.17 -4.99 -12.60
C ASP A 153 -12.86 -3.51 -12.38
N GLU A 154 -13.69 -2.64 -12.96
CA GLU A 154 -13.59 -1.20 -12.79
C GLU A 154 -13.95 -0.78 -11.36
N LEU A 155 -13.08 0.00 -10.72
CA LEU A 155 -13.26 0.49 -9.37
C LEU A 155 -13.69 1.95 -9.36
N SER A 156 -14.63 2.31 -8.46
CA SER A 156 -14.90 3.71 -8.16
C SER A 156 -13.72 4.36 -7.41
N GLY A 157 -13.59 5.69 -7.52
CA GLY A 157 -12.54 6.43 -6.78
C GLY A 157 -12.58 6.22 -5.26
N ALA A 158 -13.77 6.05 -4.67
CA ALA A 158 -13.93 5.75 -3.26
C ALA A 158 -13.41 4.36 -2.90
N GLN A 159 -13.67 3.35 -3.74
CA GLN A 159 -13.15 2.00 -3.55
C GLN A 159 -11.63 1.95 -3.65
N VAL A 160 -11.05 2.60 -4.66
CA VAL A 160 -9.58 2.70 -4.80
C VAL A 160 -8.97 3.30 -3.54
N LYS A 161 -9.45 4.48 -3.10
CA LYS A 161 -8.96 5.14 -1.89
C LYS A 161 -9.06 4.28 -0.63
N ASN A 162 -10.18 3.58 -0.45
CA ASN A 162 -10.38 2.71 0.70
C ASN A 162 -9.48 1.48 0.66
N LEU A 163 -9.30 0.88 -0.52
CA LEU A 163 -8.41 -0.26 -0.72
C LEU A 163 -6.96 0.13 -0.46
N GLU A 164 -6.48 1.24 -1.05
CA GLU A 164 -5.12 1.75 -0.82
C GLU A 164 -4.85 2.04 0.65
N ALA A 165 -5.81 2.66 1.35
CA ALA A 165 -5.69 2.94 2.78
C ALA A 165 -5.57 1.66 3.64
N ASN A 166 -6.24 0.57 3.24
CA ASN A 166 -6.21 -0.70 3.98
C ASN A 166 -5.07 -1.63 3.57
N LEU A 167 -4.71 -1.63 2.29
CA LEU A 167 -3.64 -2.49 1.75
C LEU A 167 -2.26 -1.86 1.89
N GLY A 168 -2.18 -0.52 1.98
CA GLY A 168 -0.93 0.23 2.09
C GLY A 168 -0.07 0.18 0.82
N VAL A 169 -0.67 -0.12 -0.33
CA VAL A 169 -0.02 -0.15 -1.65
C VAL A 169 -0.94 0.45 -2.70
N LYS A 170 -0.37 0.79 -3.85
CA LYS A 170 -1.10 1.28 -5.02
C LYS A 170 -2.13 0.26 -5.49
N VAL A 171 -3.33 0.74 -5.80
CA VAL A 171 -4.42 -0.08 -6.34
C VAL A 171 -4.85 0.49 -7.70
N ILE A 172 -4.83 -0.35 -8.71
CA ILE A 172 -5.32 -0.02 -10.05
C ILE A 172 -6.36 -1.05 -10.49
N ASP A 173 -7.07 -0.74 -11.54
CA ASP A 173 -8.00 -1.66 -12.20
C ASP A 173 -7.57 -1.98 -13.63
N ARG A 174 -8.30 -2.92 -14.26
CA ARG A 174 -8.06 -3.38 -15.63
C ARG A 174 -8.00 -2.22 -16.63
N THR A 175 -8.89 -1.24 -16.51
CA THR A 175 -8.92 -0.09 -17.42
C THR A 175 -7.65 0.76 -17.30
N THR A 176 -7.18 1.01 -16.08
CA THR A 176 -5.91 1.72 -15.83
C THR A 176 -4.73 0.96 -16.42
N LEU A 177 -4.68 -0.37 -16.24
CA LEU A 177 -3.63 -1.22 -16.80
C LEU A 177 -3.62 -1.18 -18.34
N ILE A 178 -4.78 -1.26 -18.99
CA ILE A 178 -4.91 -1.16 -20.44
C ILE A 178 -4.41 0.20 -20.94
N LEU A 179 -4.78 1.28 -20.27
CA LEU A 179 -4.30 2.63 -20.62
C LEU A 179 -2.78 2.75 -20.46
N GLU A 180 -2.18 2.06 -19.50
CA GLU A 180 -0.72 2.00 -19.35
C GLU A 180 -0.06 1.24 -20.51
N ILE A 181 -0.64 0.11 -20.95
CA ILE A 181 -0.17 -0.63 -22.12
C ILE A 181 -0.18 0.27 -23.38
N PHE A 182 -1.26 1.01 -23.57
CA PHE A 182 -1.34 1.95 -24.69
C PHE A 182 -0.31 3.07 -24.58
N SER A 183 -0.07 3.59 -23.38
CA SER A 183 0.95 4.62 -23.13
C SER A 183 2.34 4.14 -23.53
N ARG A 184 2.72 2.93 -23.12
CA ARG A 184 4.02 2.31 -23.47
C ARG A 184 4.16 2.02 -24.94
N ARG A 185 3.07 1.70 -25.64
CA ARG A 185 3.05 1.39 -27.08
C ARG A 185 2.92 2.61 -28.00
N ALA A 186 2.51 3.76 -27.48
CA ALA A 186 2.34 4.98 -28.27
C ALA A 186 3.68 5.54 -28.75
N LYS A 187 3.95 5.47 -30.06
CA LYS A 187 5.21 5.93 -30.68
C LYS A 187 5.10 7.34 -31.24
N THR A 188 3.94 7.73 -31.79
CA THR A 188 3.75 9.05 -32.38
C THR A 188 3.32 10.08 -31.32
N ARG A 189 3.59 11.35 -31.60
CA ARG A 189 3.18 12.44 -30.70
C ARG A 189 1.67 12.50 -30.52
N GLU A 190 0.94 12.29 -31.59
CA GLU A 190 -0.52 12.27 -31.61
C GLU A 190 -1.07 11.13 -30.74
N ALA A 191 -0.52 9.91 -30.89
CA ALA A 191 -0.91 8.77 -30.10
C ALA A 191 -0.63 9.00 -28.61
N LYS A 192 0.51 9.56 -28.23
CA LYS A 192 0.85 9.89 -26.83
C LYS A 192 -0.15 10.87 -26.23
N ILE A 193 -0.51 11.96 -26.97
CA ILE A 193 -1.49 12.94 -26.51
C ILE A 193 -2.88 12.31 -26.35
N GLN A 194 -3.30 11.44 -27.28
CA GLN A 194 -4.60 10.75 -27.17
C GLN A 194 -4.67 9.83 -25.96
N VAL A 195 -3.61 9.07 -25.68
CA VAL A 195 -3.56 8.19 -24.49
C VAL A 195 -3.52 9.01 -23.22
N GLU A 196 -2.73 10.08 -23.16
CA GLU A 196 -2.68 10.98 -22.00
C GLU A 196 -4.08 11.62 -21.74
N LEU A 197 -4.76 12.06 -22.79
CA LEU A 197 -6.14 12.57 -22.68
C LEU A 197 -7.10 11.51 -22.13
N ALA A 198 -6.99 10.26 -22.59
CA ALA A 198 -7.80 9.15 -22.10
C ALA A 198 -7.53 8.87 -20.61
N GLN A 199 -6.26 8.83 -20.20
CA GLN A 199 -5.85 8.65 -18.81
C GLN A 199 -6.38 9.80 -17.92
N LEU A 200 -6.28 11.05 -18.38
CA LEU A 200 -6.80 12.22 -17.65
C LEU A 200 -8.32 12.17 -17.51
N LYS A 201 -9.05 11.85 -18.58
CA LYS A 201 -10.51 11.69 -18.53
C LYS A 201 -10.93 10.59 -17.55
N TYR A 202 -10.25 9.45 -17.57
CA TYR A 202 -10.52 8.34 -16.67
C TYR A 202 -10.27 8.70 -15.21
N ARG A 203 -9.16 9.37 -14.91
CA ARG A 203 -8.88 9.91 -13.57
C ARG A 203 -9.90 10.96 -13.13
N ALA A 204 -10.28 11.86 -14.01
CA ALA A 204 -11.27 12.91 -13.71
C ALA A 204 -12.67 12.33 -13.36
N SER A 205 -13.12 11.29 -14.06
CA SER A 205 -14.40 10.62 -13.76
C SER A 205 -14.42 10.02 -12.35
N ARG A 206 -13.30 9.50 -11.89
CA ARG A 206 -13.14 8.96 -10.52
C ARG A 206 -13.13 10.05 -9.45
N LEU A 207 -12.50 11.19 -9.73
CA LEU A 207 -12.48 12.33 -8.80
C LEU A 207 -13.88 12.96 -8.64
N MET A 208 -14.66 13.05 -9.72
CA MET A 208 -16.03 13.55 -9.66
C MET A 208 -16.94 12.62 -8.84
N GLY A 209 -16.73 11.30 -8.90
CA GLY A 209 -17.43 10.33 -8.04
C GLY A 209 -17.16 10.54 -6.53
N LEU A 210 -16.00 11.03 -6.17
CA LEU A 210 -15.66 11.40 -4.78
C LEU A 210 -16.40 12.67 -4.32
N GLY A 211 -16.58 13.66 -5.20
CA GLY A 211 -17.28 14.92 -4.90
C GLY A 211 -18.75 14.73 -4.57
N THR A 212 -19.45 13.82 -5.27
CA THR A 212 -20.87 13.51 -5.00
C THR A 212 -21.07 12.77 -3.67
N VAL A 213 -20.10 11.99 -3.21
CA VAL A 213 -20.15 11.34 -1.89
C VAL A 213 -19.92 12.35 -0.77
N MET A 214 -18.98 13.29 -0.94
CA MET A 214 -18.73 14.35 0.05
C MET A 214 -19.92 15.34 0.15
N SER A 215 -20.60 15.66 -0.96
CA SER A 215 -21.77 16.53 -0.92
C SER A 215 -23.00 15.89 -0.26
N ARG A 216 -23.12 14.54 -0.31
CA ARG A 216 -24.20 13.80 0.38
C ARG A 216 -23.97 13.69 1.89
N THR A 217 -22.70 13.73 2.35
CA THR A 217 -22.37 13.66 3.79
C THR A 217 -22.36 15.04 4.46
N GLY A 218 -22.23 16.14 3.67
CA GLY A 218 -22.26 17.52 4.15
C GLY A 218 -23.65 18.18 4.22
N GLY A 219 -24.71 17.49 3.79
CA GLY A 219 -26.08 18.00 3.76
C GLY A 219 -26.86 17.80 5.05
N GLY A 220 -26.38 18.33 6.17
CA GLY A 220 -27.25 18.60 7.32
C GLY A 220 -28.21 19.75 6.99
N ILE A 221 -29.47 19.63 7.42
CA ILE A 221 -30.53 20.65 7.25
C ILE A 221 -29.98 22.03 7.65
N GLY A 222 -29.77 22.93 6.65
CA GLY A 222 -29.41 24.35 6.88
C GLY A 222 -28.03 24.81 6.43
N THR A 223 -27.15 23.96 5.89
CA THR A 223 -25.85 24.42 5.35
C THR A 223 -25.88 24.48 3.83
N ARG A 224 -25.84 25.71 3.28
CA ARG A 224 -25.58 25.95 1.85
C ARG A 224 -24.16 25.59 1.52
N GLY A 225 -23.94 24.69 0.54
CA GLY A 225 -22.62 24.40 0.01
C GLY A 225 -22.00 25.61 -0.71
N PRO A 226 -20.66 25.75 -0.73
CA PRO A 226 -19.99 26.80 -1.47
C PRO A 226 -20.19 26.57 -2.97
N GLY A 227 -21.07 27.37 -3.60
CA GLY A 227 -21.33 27.32 -5.05
C GLY A 227 -22.76 27.51 -5.50
N GLU A 228 -23.77 27.46 -4.63
CA GLU A 228 -25.13 27.77 -4.98
C GLU A 228 -25.36 29.30 -5.10
N LYS A 229 -25.39 29.81 -6.33
CA LYS A 229 -25.89 31.14 -6.65
C LYS A 229 -27.44 31.13 -6.63
N LYS A 230 -28.01 32.22 -6.12
CA LYS A 230 -29.46 32.52 -6.23
C LYS A 230 -29.93 32.49 -7.68
#